data_51ab71e20b4e5207f2e210109f92eabd
#
_entry.id   51ab71e20b4e5207f2e210109f92eabd
#
_cell.length_a   1.000
_cell.length_b   1.000
_cell.length_c   1.000
_cell.angle_alpha   90.00
_cell.angle_beta   90.00
_cell.angle_gamma   90.00
#
_symmetry.space_group_name_H-M   'P 1'
#
loop_
_entity.id
_entity.type
_entity.pdbx_description
1 polymer ?
#
loop_
_entity_poly.entity_id
_entity_poly.type
_entity_poly.pdbx_seq_one_letter_code
_entity_poly.pdbx_strand_id
1 'polypeptide(L)'
;MNLLLDTHVWFWALESPNELGPRCRAELESANNALSVATISVVEFGQLQTVGRLAFKGTLESWLRRGMQDLDLRALDLTPPIALLAYALPGVFHKDPADRILVATAVHHGYRLVTADERILAYPHVLSLDASF
;
A
#
# COMPACT_ATOMS: atom_id res chain seq x y z
N MET A 1 1.13 15.88 2.08
CA MET A 1 1.97 14.86 1.42
C MET A 1 1.09 13.89 0.65
N ASN A 2 1.64 13.28 -0.37
CA ASN A 2 1.00 12.18 -1.07
C ASN A 2 1.52 10.86 -0.49
N LEU A 3 0.60 10.07 0.07
CA LEU A 3 0.90 8.79 0.71
C LEU A 3 0.32 7.64 -0.11
N LEU A 4 1.11 6.60 -0.31
CA LEU A 4 0.67 5.34 -0.90
C LEU A 4 0.63 4.29 0.21
N LEU A 5 -0.54 3.70 0.44
CA LEU A 5 -0.70 2.69 1.48
C LEU A 5 -0.31 1.31 0.96
N ASP A 6 0.56 0.62 1.70
CA ASP A 6 0.81 -0.81 1.48
C ASP A 6 -0.49 -1.60 1.71
N THR A 7 -0.59 -2.77 1.13
CA THR A 7 -1.76 -3.63 1.17
C THR A 7 -2.26 -3.87 2.59
N HIS A 8 -1.38 -4.28 3.52
CA HIS A 8 -1.75 -4.52 4.91
C HIS A 8 -2.11 -3.24 5.66
N VAL A 9 -1.45 -2.12 5.36
CA VAL A 9 -1.77 -0.84 5.96
C VAL A 9 -3.19 -0.41 5.59
N TRP A 10 -3.56 -0.58 4.32
CA TRP A 10 -4.93 -0.32 3.87
C TRP A 10 -5.94 -1.18 4.64
N PHE A 11 -5.69 -2.48 4.74
CA PHE A 11 -6.56 -3.40 5.48
C PHE A 11 -6.67 -2.99 6.95
N TRP A 12 -5.55 -2.73 7.62
CA TRP A 12 -5.53 -2.36 9.02
C TRP A 12 -6.24 -1.02 9.28
N ALA A 13 -6.09 -0.05 8.40
CA ALA A 13 -6.75 1.25 8.55
C ALA A 13 -8.27 1.12 8.64
N LEU A 14 -8.84 0.13 7.97
CA LEU A 14 -10.28 -0.12 7.95
C LEU A 14 -10.74 -1.13 9.01
N GLU A 15 -9.99 -2.21 9.19
CA GLU A 15 -10.44 -3.35 9.99
C GLU A 15 -9.76 -3.45 11.36
N SER A 16 -8.54 -2.96 11.50
CA SER A 16 -7.75 -3.13 12.71
C SER A 16 -6.84 -1.93 12.94
N PRO A 17 -7.41 -0.72 13.17
CA PRO A 17 -6.60 0.49 13.32
C PRO A 17 -5.54 0.40 14.41
N ASN A 18 -5.76 -0.45 15.43
CA ASN A 18 -4.81 -0.65 16.52
C ASN A 18 -3.50 -1.33 16.07
N GLU A 19 -3.48 -1.96 14.90
CA GLU A 19 -2.25 -2.48 14.30
C GLU A 19 -1.32 -1.36 13.82
N LEU A 20 -1.87 -0.16 13.61
CA LEU A 20 -1.11 1.00 13.20
C LEU A 20 -0.63 1.77 14.42
N GLY A 21 0.60 2.27 14.36
CA GLY A 21 1.12 3.14 15.40
C GLY A 21 0.38 4.47 15.45
N PRO A 22 0.45 5.18 16.59
CA PRO A 22 -0.29 6.44 16.76
C PRO A 22 0.15 7.53 15.80
N ARG A 23 1.43 7.59 15.47
CA ARG A 23 1.96 8.56 14.51
C ARG A 23 1.45 8.25 13.09
N CYS A 24 1.47 6.99 12.70
CA CYS A 24 0.93 6.57 11.41
C CYS A 24 -0.56 6.92 11.30
N ARG A 25 -1.34 6.60 12.33
CA ARG A 25 -2.77 6.94 12.33
C ARG A 25 -3.00 8.44 12.17
N ALA A 26 -2.22 9.25 12.88
CA ALA A 26 -2.33 10.70 12.76
C ALA A 26 -2.04 11.18 11.33
N GLU A 27 -1.05 10.59 10.66
CA GLU A 27 -0.73 10.94 9.27
C GLU A 27 -1.85 10.51 8.31
N LEU A 28 -2.47 9.36 8.53
CA LEU A 28 -3.58 8.90 7.70
C LEU A 28 -4.84 9.75 7.88
N GLU A 29 -5.04 10.31 9.07
CA GLU A 29 -6.20 11.14 9.39
C GLU A 29 -6.00 12.61 9.04
N SER A 30 -4.78 13.03 8.75
CA SER A 30 -4.47 14.42 8.47
C SER A 30 -5.08 14.89 7.16
N ALA A 31 -5.80 16.01 7.20
CA ALA A 31 -6.35 16.65 6.00
C ALA A 31 -5.27 17.20 5.06
N ASN A 32 -4.04 17.30 5.52
CA ASN A 32 -2.91 17.76 4.71
C ASN A 32 -2.33 16.66 3.82
N ASN A 33 -2.76 15.42 4.00
CA ASN A 33 -2.25 14.27 3.27
C ASN A 33 -3.32 13.72 2.32
N ALA A 34 -2.91 13.42 1.09
CA ALA A 34 -3.73 12.71 0.12
C ALA A 34 -3.33 11.23 0.14
N LEU A 35 -4.32 10.36 0.29
CA LEU A 35 -4.10 8.92 0.42
C LEU A 35 -4.38 8.21 -0.91
N SER A 36 -3.51 7.27 -1.26
CA SER A 36 -3.62 6.47 -2.47
C SER A 36 -3.37 5.01 -2.17
N VAL A 37 -3.89 4.15 -3.03
CA VAL A 37 -3.61 2.71 -3.03
C VAL A 37 -3.27 2.28 -4.45
N ALA A 38 -2.47 1.23 -4.57
CA ALA A 38 -2.08 0.71 -5.87
C ALA A 38 -3.00 -0.42 -6.31
N THR A 39 -3.26 -0.52 -7.61
CA THR A 39 -4.06 -1.62 -8.17
C THR A 39 -3.50 -2.98 -7.80
N ILE A 40 -2.18 -3.12 -7.68
CA ILE A 40 -1.57 -4.39 -7.29
C ILE A 40 -2.02 -4.86 -5.89
N SER A 41 -2.40 -3.95 -4.99
CA SER A 41 -2.94 -4.33 -3.68
C SER A 41 -4.25 -5.09 -3.79
N VAL A 42 -5.07 -4.80 -4.81
CA VAL A 42 -6.31 -5.54 -5.07
C VAL A 42 -5.98 -7.00 -5.44
N VAL A 43 -4.96 -7.20 -6.25
CA VAL A 43 -4.47 -8.56 -6.61
C VAL A 43 -4.01 -9.29 -5.35
N GLU A 44 -3.26 -8.62 -4.49
CA GLU A 44 -2.80 -9.22 -3.23
C GLU A 44 -3.97 -9.59 -2.32
N PHE A 45 -4.98 -8.74 -2.20
CA PHE A 45 -6.19 -9.07 -1.42
C PHE A 45 -6.88 -10.33 -1.96
N GLY A 46 -7.02 -10.43 -3.28
CA GLY A 46 -7.60 -11.60 -3.91
C GLY A 46 -6.79 -12.87 -3.60
N GLN A 47 -5.48 -12.79 -3.67
CA GLN A 47 -4.60 -13.90 -3.34
C GLN A 47 -4.70 -14.30 -1.86
N LEU A 48 -4.66 -13.33 -0.96
CA LEU A 48 -4.74 -13.57 0.48
C LEU A 48 -6.09 -14.18 0.87
N GLN A 49 -7.18 -13.74 0.23
CA GLN A 49 -8.50 -14.32 0.44
C GLN A 49 -8.54 -15.78 -0.05
N THR A 50 -7.99 -16.05 -1.23
CA THR A 50 -8.00 -17.38 -1.84
C THR A 50 -7.24 -18.40 -0.96
N VAL A 51 -6.13 -18.00 -0.35
CA VAL A 51 -5.35 -18.89 0.53
C VAL A 51 -5.82 -18.85 2.00
N GLY A 52 -6.91 -18.13 2.29
CA GLY A 52 -7.51 -18.11 3.62
C GLY A 52 -6.78 -17.27 4.65
N ARG A 53 -5.89 -16.38 4.23
CA ARG A 53 -5.10 -15.52 5.15
C ARG A 53 -5.78 -14.22 5.50
N LEU A 54 -6.74 -13.76 4.70
CA LEU A 54 -7.61 -12.62 5.01
C LEU A 54 -9.05 -13.00 4.70
N ALA A 55 -9.97 -12.46 5.48
CA ALA A 55 -11.40 -12.58 5.27
C ALA A 55 -12.02 -11.18 5.20
N PHE A 56 -12.98 -11.00 4.29
CA PHE A 56 -13.68 -9.74 4.11
C PHE A 56 -15.17 -9.95 4.39
N LYS A 57 -15.80 -8.99 5.05
CA LYS A 57 -17.25 -8.99 5.22
C LYS A 57 -17.92 -8.78 3.85
N GLY A 58 -18.76 -9.72 3.45
CA GLY A 58 -19.39 -9.70 2.15
C GLY A 58 -18.40 -10.05 1.04
N THR A 59 -18.56 -9.43 -0.13
CA THR A 59 -17.64 -9.65 -1.25
C THR A 59 -16.42 -8.74 -1.14
N LEU A 60 -15.30 -9.17 -1.71
CA LEU A 60 -14.11 -8.33 -1.81
C LEU A 60 -14.45 -7.03 -2.57
N GLU A 61 -15.24 -7.12 -3.62
CA GLU A 61 -15.67 -5.95 -4.40
C GLU A 61 -16.36 -4.91 -3.52
N SER A 62 -17.33 -5.34 -2.69
CA SER A 62 -18.05 -4.42 -1.82
C SER A 62 -17.13 -3.83 -0.73
N TRP A 63 -16.20 -4.63 -0.20
CA TRP A 63 -15.22 -4.17 0.77
C TRP A 63 -14.31 -3.09 0.18
N LEU A 64 -13.83 -3.32 -1.05
CA LEU A 64 -12.98 -2.34 -1.76
C LEU A 64 -13.72 -1.03 -1.98
N ARG A 65 -14.98 -1.10 -2.42
CA ARG A 65 -15.79 0.10 -2.68
C ARG A 65 -15.96 0.93 -1.41
N ARG A 66 -16.31 0.29 -0.30
CA ARG A 66 -16.44 0.97 1.00
C ARG A 66 -15.10 1.53 1.48
N GLY A 67 -14.05 0.73 1.36
CA GLY A 67 -12.72 1.14 1.78
C GLY A 67 -12.20 2.36 1.02
N MET A 68 -12.43 2.39 -0.29
CA MET A 68 -12.04 3.55 -1.11
C MET A 68 -12.78 4.82 -0.68
N GLN A 69 -14.08 4.70 -0.36
CA GLN A 69 -14.89 5.84 0.07
C GLN A 69 -14.52 6.31 1.48
N ASP A 70 -14.43 5.38 2.43
CA ASP A 70 -14.25 5.71 3.85
C ASP A 70 -12.93 6.44 4.10
N LEU A 71 -11.89 6.14 3.33
CA LEU A 71 -10.58 6.77 3.45
C LEU A 71 -10.32 7.81 2.35
N ASP A 72 -11.28 8.04 1.47
CA ASP A 72 -11.13 8.94 0.32
C ASP A 72 -9.85 8.63 -0.47
N LEU A 73 -9.71 7.37 -0.90
CA LEU A 73 -8.52 6.88 -1.55
C LEU A 73 -8.54 7.12 -3.06
N ARG A 74 -7.38 7.46 -3.60
CA ARG A 74 -7.14 7.47 -5.04
C ARG A 74 -6.48 6.15 -5.44
N ALA A 75 -6.93 5.53 -6.52
CA ALA A 75 -6.30 4.33 -7.07
C ALA A 75 -5.20 4.71 -8.06
N LEU A 76 -4.03 4.12 -7.91
CA LEU A 76 -2.90 4.27 -8.83
C LEU A 76 -2.77 2.99 -9.65
N ASP A 77 -3.03 3.09 -10.95
CA ASP A 77 -3.04 1.95 -11.84
C ASP A 77 -1.63 1.46 -12.16
N LEU A 78 -1.53 0.14 -12.35
CA LEU A 78 -0.31 -0.46 -12.90
C LEU A 78 -0.22 -0.13 -14.39
N THR A 79 0.73 0.73 -14.73
CA THR A 79 0.98 1.16 -16.10
C THR A 79 2.24 0.49 -16.65
N PRO A 80 2.43 0.46 -17.99
CA PRO A 80 3.68 -0.08 -18.55
C PRO A 80 4.96 0.55 -17.99
N PRO A 81 5.07 1.87 -17.79
CA PRO A 81 6.27 2.45 -17.18
C PRO A 81 6.52 1.93 -15.76
N ILE A 82 5.48 1.78 -14.94
CA ILE A 82 5.61 1.25 -13.58
C ILE A 82 6.02 -0.22 -13.62
N ALA A 83 5.43 -1.01 -14.51
CA ALA A 83 5.78 -2.42 -14.68
C ALA A 83 7.27 -2.59 -15.08
N LEU A 84 7.75 -1.75 -15.99
CA LEU A 84 9.16 -1.75 -16.37
C LEU A 84 10.05 -1.37 -15.19
N LEU A 85 9.68 -0.33 -14.45
CA LEU A 85 10.45 0.13 -13.30
C LEU A 85 10.54 -0.93 -12.22
N ALA A 86 9.51 -1.76 -12.04
CA ALA A 86 9.50 -2.81 -11.01
C ALA A 86 10.70 -3.75 -11.13
N TYR A 87 11.23 -3.95 -12.33
CA TYR A 87 12.40 -4.79 -12.59
C TYR A 87 13.64 -4.00 -13.01
N ALA A 88 13.57 -2.68 -12.86
CA ALA A 88 14.70 -1.77 -13.06
C ALA A 88 14.96 -0.90 -11.83
N LEU A 89 14.48 -1.32 -10.66
CA LEU A 89 14.71 -0.61 -9.40
C LEU A 89 16.22 -0.58 -9.08
N PRO A 90 16.77 0.57 -8.66
CA PRO A 90 18.19 0.65 -8.36
C PRO A 90 18.57 -0.20 -7.15
N GLY A 91 19.81 -0.67 -7.13
CA GLY A 91 20.34 -1.47 -6.02
C GLY A 91 19.70 -2.84 -5.94
N VAL A 92 19.63 -3.37 -4.71
CA VAL A 92 19.10 -4.71 -4.45
C VAL A 92 17.77 -4.59 -3.71
N PHE A 93 16.74 -5.20 -4.28
CA PHE A 93 15.44 -5.35 -3.64
C PHE A 93 14.98 -6.80 -3.81
N HIS A 94 14.17 -7.30 -2.86
CA HIS A 94 13.78 -8.72 -2.85
C HIS A 94 12.87 -9.08 -4.03
N LYS A 95 12.62 -10.40 -4.20
CA LYS A 95 12.05 -10.96 -5.43
C LYS A 95 10.53 -10.85 -5.56
N ASP A 96 9.80 -10.57 -4.49
CA ASP A 96 8.33 -10.59 -4.53
C ASP A 96 7.80 -9.61 -5.57
N PRO A 97 7.08 -10.09 -6.61
CA PRO A 97 6.63 -9.22 -7.69
C PRO A 97 5.67 -8.12 -7.23
N ALA A 98 4.77 -8.44 -6.30
CA ALA A 98 3.79 -7.48 -5.80
C ALA A 98 4.50 -6.33 -5.07
N ASP A 99 5.49 -6.64 -4.22
CA ASP A 99 6.26 -5.63 -3.51
C ASP A 99 7.10 -4.78 -4.47
N ARG A 100 7.68 -5.40 -5.50
CA ARG A 100 8.43 -4.65 -6.53
C ARG A 100 7.54 -3.67 -7.27
N ILE A 101 6.32 -4.07 -7.61
CA ILE A 101 5.34 -3.22 -8.30
C ILE A 101 4.87 -2.10 -7.37
N LEU A 102 4.64 -2.40 -6.09
CA LEU A 102 4.23 -1.40 -5.12
C LEU A 102 5.31 -0.33 -4.93
N VAL A 103 6.56 -0.75 -4.74
CA VAL A 103 7.70 0.17 -4.60
C VAL A 103 7.87 1.00 -5.89
N ALA A 104 7.79 0.37 -7.06
CA ALA A 104 7.88 1.08 -8.34
C ALA A 104 6.77 2.11 -8.51
N THR A 105 5.56 1.80 -8.04
CA THR A 105 4.44 2.74 -8.07
C THR A 105 4.76 3.99 -7.24
N ALA A 106 5.25 3.79 -6.01
CA ALA A 106 5.63 4.89 -5.13
C ALA A 106 6.76 5.74 -5.74
N VAL A 107 7.79 5.09 -6.27
CA VAL A 107 8.94 5.78 -6.88
C VAL A 107 8.50 6.58 -8.11
N HIS A 108 7.70 5.96 -8.97
CA HIS A 108 7.22 6.61 -10.21
C HIS A 108 6.43 7.88 -9.93
N HIS A 109 5.56 7.85 -8.92
CA HIS A 109 4.75 9.00 -8.55
C HIS A 109 5.44 9.97 -7.59
N GLY A 110 6.57 9.58 -7.00
CA GLY A 110 7.24 10.37 -5.98
C GLY A 110 6.46 10.40 -4.66
N TYR A 111 5.68 9.38 -4.37
CA TYR A 111 4.87 9.27 -3.16
C TYR A 111 5.63 8.57 -2.05
N ARG A 112 5.26 8.87 -0.81
CA ARG A 112 5.79 8.18 0.36
C ARG A 112 5.00 6.91 0.60
N LEU A 113 5.68 5.79 0.68
CA LEU A 113 5.06 4.48 0.89
C LEU A 113 4.90 4.21 2.39
N VAL A 114 3.66 4.05 2.84
CA VAL A 114 3.33 3.74 4.23
C VAL A 114 3.29 2.22 4.37
N THR A 115 4.20 1.67 5.15
CA THR A 115 4.39 0.21 5.25
C THR A 115 4.95 -0.18 6.61
N ALA A 116 4.69 -1.41 7.04
CA ALA A 116 5.36 -2.04 8.18
C ALA A 116 6.39 -3.09 7.73
N ASP A 117 6.56 -3.31 6.43
CA ASP A 117 7.49 -4.31 5.91
C ASP A 117 8.93 -3.80 6.05
N GLU A 118 9.73 -4.52 6.85
CA GLU A 118 11.12 -4.14 7.14
C GLU A 118 11.99 -4.09 5.88
N ARG A 119 11.71 -4.94 4.88
CA ARG A 119 12.49 -4.97 3.63
C ARG A 119 12.25 -3.71 2.81
N ILE A 120 11.03 -3.19 2.81
CA ILE A 120 10.71 -1.93 2.13
C ILE A 120 11.26 -0.76 2.92
N LEU A 121 11.11 -0.75 4.25
CA LEU A 121 11.63 0.31 5.10
C LEU A 121 13.16 0.42 5.00
N ALA A 122 13.84 -0.69 4.80
CA ALA A 122 15.30 -0.72 4.63
C ALA A 122 15.76 -0.33 3.23
N TYR A 123 14.85 -0.28 2.24
CA TYR A 123 15.21 0.03 0.86
C TYR A 123 15.43 1.54 0.70
N PRO A 124 16.67 1.98 0.34
CA PRO A 124 16.99 3.41 0.38
C PRO A 124 16.45 4.22 -0.81
N HIS A 125 15.92 3.57 -1.84
CA HIS A 125 15.49 4.24 -3.07
C HIS A 125 13.99 4.50 -3.14
N VAL A 126 13.28 4.34 -2.04
CA VAL A 126 11.88 4.73 -1.91
C VAL A 126 11.69 5.55 -0.63
N LEU A 127 10.90 6.61 -0.72
CA LEU A 127 10.48 7.32 0.48
C LEU A 127 9.48 6.47 1.24
N SER A 128 9.62 6.31 2.54
CA SER A 128 8.73 5.47 3.33
C SER A 128 8.34 6.12 4.65
N LEU A 129 7.23 5.64 5.22
CA LEU A 129 6.75 5.98 6.54
C LEU A 129 6.44 4.67 7.25
N ASP A 130 7.02 4.49 8.44
CA ASP A 130 6.83 3.25 9.20
C ASP A 130 5.44 3.20 9.82
N ALA A 131 4.63 2.24 9.39
CA ALA A 131 3.26 2.08 9.86
C ALA A 131 3.18 1.62 11.32
N SER A 132 4.28 1.13 11.90
CA SER A 132 4.30 0.69 13.31
C SER A 132 4.54 1.83 14.30
N PHE A 133 4.77 3.02 13.83
CA PHE A 133 5.02 4.19 14.69
C PHE A 133 3.78 5.04 14.95
#